data_b69a59fdf5ea0da056b287fe61ce0a36
#
_entry.id   b69a59fdf5ea0da056b287fe61ce0a36
#
_cell.length_a   1.000
_cell.length_b   1.000
_cell.length_c   1.000
_cell.angle_alpha   90.00
_cell.angle_beta   90.00
_cell.angle_gamma   90.00
#
_symmetry.space_group_name_H-M   'P 1'
#
loop_
_entity.id
_entity.type
_entity.pdbx_description
1 polymer ?
#
loop_
_entity_poly.entity_id
_entity_poly.type
_entity_poly.pdbx_seq_one_letter_code
_entity_poly.pdbx_strand_id
1 'polypeptide(L)'
;MKGGALIALGLVMALAGCSTQPMRDLRDELREFFRLAEGGSAFRLGLRQYNSGQYENAARSLQTALELGLSDADTADAHKHLAFINCAAQRERACRDEFRRALRADSQLELTPAEAGHPVWGPIFASLKGASPFKIALQQYEAGDYDESAKGFEGALRQGLGDRERASAHKHLAFIHCAAQRERQCRDEFRKALAADPALELEPAEAGHPVWGPVFRAVKAGR
;
A
#
# COMPACT_ATOMS: atom_id res chain seq x y z
N MET A 1 -77.22 -27.13 28.67
CA MET A 1 -76.48 -28.32 28.23
C MET A 1 -75.64 -27.95 26.96
N LYS A 2 -74.38 -27.92 27.15
CA LYS A 2 -73.26 -28.07 26.17
C LYS A 2 -73.40 -27.40 24.83
N GLY A 3 -72.82 -26.17 24.70
CA GLY A 3 -72.45 -25.52 23.47
C GLY A 3 -70.93 -25.60 23.25
N GLY A 4 -70.51 -26.19 22.13
CA GLY A 4 -69.15 -26.26 21.76
C GLY A 4 -68.75 -25.04 20.97
N ALA A 5 -67.78 -24.25 21.40
CA ALA A 5 -67.20 -23.18 20.68
C ALA A 5 -66.09 -23.72 19.69
N LEU A 6 -66.30 -23.58 18.41
CA LEU A 6 -65.31 -23.85 17.36
C LEU A 6 -64.35 -22.67 17.29
N ILE A 7 -63.14 -22.85 17.70
CA ILE A 7 -62.04 -21.92 17.55
C ILE A 7 -61.47 -22.17 16.14
N ALA A 8 -61.74 -21.24 15.22
CA ALA A 8 -61.08 -21.22 13.91
C ALA A 8 -59.65 -20.76 14.07
N LEU A 9 -58.70 -21.67 13.96
CA LEU A 9 -57.27 -21.39 13.95
C LEU A 9 -56.88 -20.88 12.57
N GLY A 10 -56.80 -19.56 12.41
CA GLY A 10 -56.29 -18.92 11.21
C GLY A 10 -54.80 -19.17 11.07
N LEU A 11 -54.44 -20.03 10.15
CA LEU A 11 -53.04 -20.29 9.76
C LEU A 11 -52.56 -19.12 8.93
N VAL A 12 -51.88 -18.13 9.51
CA VAL A 12 -51.16 -17.10 8.81
C VAL A 12 -49.88 -17.74 8.26
N MET A 13 -49.90 -18.13 6.98
CA MET A 13 -48.69 -18.45 6.25
C MET A 13 -47.91 -17.15 6.03
N ALA A 14 -46.94 -16.93 6.92
CA ALA A 14 -45.87 -15.97 6.64
C ALA A 14 -45.06 -16.52 5.47
N LEU A 15 -45.22 -15.94 4.29
CA LEU A 15 -44.30 -16.10 3.15
C LEU A 15 -42.99 -15.48 3.57
N ALA A 16 -42.14 -16.26 4.24
CA ALA A 16 -40.75 -15.94 4.40
C ALA A 16 -40.15 -15.93 2.99
N GLY A 17 -39.95 -14.73 2.46
CA GLY A 17 -39.18 -14.53 1.22
C GLY A 17 -37.84 -15.23 1.41
N CYS A 18 -37.58 -16.26 0.62
CA CYS A 18 -36.26 -16.86 0.51
C CYS A 18 -35.30 -15.75 0.07
N SER A 19 -34.61 -15.14 1.04
CA SER A 19 -33.53 -14.25 0.73
C SER A 19 -32.47 -15.09 0.03
N THR A 20 -32.21 -14.79 -1.23
CA THR A 20 -31.15 -15.42 -2.01
C THR A 20 -29.75 -14.96 -1.56
N GLN A 21 -29.69 -14.13 -0.53
CA GLN A 21 -28.47 -13.60 0.07
C GLN A 21 -27.51 -14.68 0.59
N PRO A 22 -27.92 -15.63 1.44
CA PRO A 22 -26.97 -16.61 1.98
C PRO A 22 -26.35 -17.53 0.92
N MET A 23 -27.04 -17.74 -0.19
CA MET A 23 -26.49 -18.54 -1.31
C MET A 23 -25.49 -17.73 -2.16
N ARG A 24 -25.62 -16.41 -2.21
CA ARG A 24 -24.63 -15.53 -2.87
C ARG A 24 -23.39 -15.44 -2.04
N ASP A 25 -23.52 -15.20 -0.75
CA ASP A 25 -22.41 -15.09 0.21
C ASP A 25 -21.57 -16.38 0.20
N LEU A 26 -22.19 -17.55 0.27
CA LEU A 26 -21.51 -18.84 0.17
C LEU A 26 -20.77 -19.03 -1.17
N ARG A 27 -21.36 -18.57 -2.26
CA ARG A 27 -20.71 -18.66 -3.59
C ARG A 27 -19.48 -17.75 -3.67
N ASP A 28 -19.57 -16.58 -3.09
CA ASP A 28 -18.47 -15.61 -3.08
C ASP A 28 -17.34 -16.08 -2.17
N GLU A 29 -17.66 -16.66 -1.00
CA GLU A 29 -16.68 -17.31 -0.13
C GLU A 29 -15.98 -18.48 -0.81
N LEU A 30 -16.72 -19.34 -1.52
CA LEU A 30 -16.14 -20.45 -2.27
C LEU A 30 -15.22 -19.97 -3.40
N ARG A 31 -15.61 -18.91 -4.13
CA ARG A 31 -14.76 -18.32 -5.17
C ARG A 31 -13.46 -17.78 -4.58
N GLU A 32 -13.54 -17.07 -3.47
CA GLU A 32 -12.37 -16.55 -2.78
C GLU A 32 -11.46 -17.68 -2.32
N PHE A 33 -12.03 -18.73 -1.71
CA PHE A 33 -11.28 -19.92 -1.30
C PHE A 33 -10.54 -20.60 -2.46
N PHE A 34 -11.21 -20.81 -3.61
CA PHE A 34 -10.58 -21.41 -4.78
C PHE A 34 -9.49 -20.50 -5.36
N ARG A 35 -9.74 -19.19 -5.40
CA ARG A 35 -8.76 -18.21 -5.88
C ARG A 35 -7.49 -18.22 -5.04
N LEU A 36 -7.61 -18.22 -3.72
CA LEU A 36 -6.47 -18.34 -2.80
C LEU A 36 -5.72 -19.68 -2.95
N ALA A 37 -6.44 -20.76 -3.20
CA ALA A 37 -5.83 -22.07 -3.44
C ALA A 37 -5.01 -22.09 -4.74
N GLU A 38 -5.51 -21.47 -5.81
CA GLU A 38 -4.79 -21.29 -7.07
C GLU A 38 -3.57 -20.40 -6.91
N GLY A 39 -3.73 -19.24 -6.22
CA GLY A 39 -2.64 -18.34 -5.88
C GLY A 39 -1.53 -19.04 -5.11
N GLY A 40 -1.89 -19.81 -4.08
CA GLY A 40 -0.94 -20.62 -3.32
C GLY A 40 -0.22 -21.68 -4.15
N SER A 41 -0.89 -22.25 -5.17
CA SER A 41 -0.27 -23.20 -6.08
C SER A 41 0.75 -22.54 -7.01
N ALA A 42 0.42 -21.38 -7.57
CA ALA A 42 1.33 -20.56 -8.38
C ALA A 42 2.52 -20.06 -7.55
N PHE A 43 2.30 -19.67 -6.31
CA PHE A 43 3.35 -19.26 -5.37
C PHE A 43 4.36 -20.37 -5.13
N ARG A 44 3.89 -21.58 -4.77
CA ARG A 44 4.77 -22.74 -4.57
C ARG A 44 5.53 -23.11 -5.85
N LEU A 45 4.92 -22.97 -7.03
CA LEU A 45 5.62 -23.16 -8.30
C LEU A 45 6.73 -22.12 -8.47
N GLY A 46 6.46 -20.84 -8.21
CA GLY A 46 7.44 -19.76 -8.27
C GLY A 46 8.64 -20.00 -7.36
N LEU A 47 8.40 -20.44 -6.11
CA LEU A 47 9.49 -20.77 -5.18
C LEU A 47 10.35 -21.95 -5.66
N ARG A 48 9.73 -23.01 -6.21
CA ARG A 48 10.51 -24.13 -6.79
C ARG A 48 11.36 -23.68 -7.97
N GLN A 49 10.82 -22.83 -8.83
CA GLN A 49 11.55 -22.28 -9.98
C GLN A 49 12.70 -21.38 -9.53
N TYR A 50 12.47 -20.53 -8.50
CA TYR A 50 13.50 -19.70 -7.89
C TYR A 50 14.65 -20.56 -7.36
N ASN A 51 14.33 -21.58 -6.56
CA ASN A 51 15.32 -22.50 -5.98
C ASN A 51 16.08 -23.32 -7.04
N SER A 52 15.50 -23.48 -8.24
CA SER A 52 16.13 -24.15 -9.39
C SER A 52 16.90 -23.17 -10.30
N GLY A 53 17.03 -21.90 -9.92
CA GLY A 53 17.71 -20.86 -10.71
C GLY A 53 16.92 -20.36 -11.93
N GLN A 54 15.66 -20.75 -12.07
CA GLN A 54 14.79 -20.36 -13.18
C GLN A 54 14.11 -19.02 -12.89
N TYR A 55 14.91 -17.97 -12.70
CA TYR A 55 14.45 -16.69 -12.15
C TYR A 55 13.35 -15.99 -12.97
N GLU A 56 13.40 -16.06 -14.30
CA GLU A 56 12.36 -15.47 -15.15
C GLU A 56 11.03 -16.20 -15.03
N ASN A 57 11.06 -17.55 -14.96
CA ASN A 57 9.86 -18.36 -14.73
C ASN A 57 9.32 -18.10 -13.33
N ALA A 58 10.19 -18.07 -12.33
CA ALA A 58 9.84 -17.78 -10.94
C ALA A 58 9.14 -16.41 -10.84
N ALA A 59 9.68 -15.36 -11.47
CA ALA A 59 9.07 -14.04 -11.46
C ALA A 59 7.64 -14.07 -12.03
N ARG A 60 7.43 -14.74 -13.17
CA ARG A 60 6.09 -14.87 -13.77
C ARG A 60 5.11 -15.61 -12.84
N SER A 61 5.55 -16.74 -12.28
CA SER A 61 4.70 -17.53 -11.39
C SER A 61 4.36 -16.79 -10.09
N LEU A 62 5.31 -16.03 -9.52
CA LEU A 62 5.08 -15.21 -8.34
C LEU A 62 4.13 -14.02 -8.64
N GLN A 63 4.25 -13.39 -9.79
CA GLN A 63 3.33 -12.35 -10.24
C GLN A 63 1.91 -12.89 -10.41
N THR A 64 1.76 -14.05 -11.09
CA THR A 64 0.46 -14.72 -11.22
C THR A 64 -0.13 -15.06 -9.85
N ALA A 65 0.69 -15.53 -8.90
CA ALA A 65 0.24 -15.81 -7.54
C ALA A 65 -0.31 -14.57 -6.84
N LEU A 66 0.36 -13.42 -6.97
CA LEU A 66 -0.09 -12.14 -6.42
C LEU A 66 -1.41 -11.66 -7.06
N GLU A 67 -1.57 -11.85 -8.38
CA GLU A 67 -2.79 -11.50 -9.11
C GLU A 67 -3.99 -12.37 -8.69
N LEU A 68 -3.76 -13.66 -8.45
CA LEU A 68 -4.78 -14.60 -7.97
C LEU A 68 -5.14 -14.38 -6.50
N GLY A 69 -4.25 -13.79 -5.72
CA GLY A 69 -4.41 -13.52 -4.29
C GLY A 69 -3.69 -14.55 -3.43
N LEU A 70 -3.10 -14.06 -2.37
CA LEU A 70 -2.32 -14.80 -1.37
C LEU A 70 -2.67 -14.31 0.03
N SER A 71 -2.29 -15.09 1.05
CA SER A 71 -2.24 -14.58 2.42
C SER A 71 -1.23 -13.44 2.53
N ASP A 72 -1.33 -12.58 3.56
CA ASP A 72 -0.39 -11.49 3.77
C ASP A 72 1.06 -11.99 3.88
N ALA A 73 1.27 -13.11 4.59
CA ALA A 73 2.58 -13.75 4.74
C ALA A 73 3.13 -14.25 3.39
N ASP A 74 2.32 -14.95 2.59
CA ASP A 74 2.74 -15.42 1.27
C ASP A 74 2.92 -14.25 0.28
N THR A 75 2.12 -13.18 0.41
CA THR A 75 2.27 -11.93 -0.36
C THR A 75 3.62 -11.29 -0.06
N ALA A 76 3.97 -11.19 1.23
CA ALA A 76 5.26 -10.65 1.65
C ALA A 76 6.42 -11.50 1.11
N ASP A 77 6.32 -12.82 1.19
CA ASP A 77 7.37 -13.72 0.71
C ASP A 77 7.49 -13.73 -0.81
N ALA A 78 6.37 -13.65 -1.55
CA ALA A 78 6.37 -13.50 -3.01
C ALA A 78 7.08 -12.21 -3.44
N HIS A 79 6.75 -11.07 -2.83
CA HIS A 79 7.43 -9.80 -3.09
C HIS A 79 8.91 -9.83 -2.68
N LYS A 80 9.27 -10.51 -1.57
CA LYS A 80 10.67 -10.70 -1.18
C LYS A 80 11.47 -11.41 -2.27
N HIS A 81 10.95 -12.49 -2.82
CA HIS A 81 11.63 -13.24 -3.88
C HIS A 81 11.69 -12.46 -5.20
N LEU A 82 10.65 -11.70 -5.54
CA LEU A 82 10.69 -10.77 -6.68
C LEU A 82 11.75 -9.68 -6.47
N ALA A 83 11.92 -9.18 -5.24
CA ALA A 83 12.99 -8.25 -4.92
C ALA A 83 14.37 -8.88 -5.16
N PHE A 84 14.62 -10.10 -4.69
CA PHE A 84 15.89 -10.80 -4.91
C PHE A 84 16.17 -10.95 -6.40
N ILE A 85 15.20 -11.39 -7.21
CA ILE A 85 15.33 -11.53 -8.67
C ILE A 85 15.68 -10.17 -9.31
N ASN A 86 15.00 -9.10 -8.92
CA ASN A 86 15.26 -7.77 -9.46
C ASN A 86 16.64 -7.23 -9.04
N CYS A 87 17.05 -7.45 -7.79
CA CYS A 87 18.37 -7.08 -7.30
C CYS A 87 19.48 -7.81 -8.06
N ALA A 88 19.34 -9.14 -8.23
CA ALA A 88 20.31 -9.94 -8.98
C ALA A 88 20.42 -9.50 -10.45
N ALA A 89 19.32 -9.05 -11.05
CA ALA A 89 19.27 -8.49 -12.39
C ALA A 89 19.70 -7.01 -12.48
N GLN A 90 20.27 -6.43 -11.40
CA GLN A 90 20.70 -5.04 -11.29
C GLN A 90 19.58 -4.01 -11.53
N ARG A 91 18.34 -4.40 -11.38
CA ARG A 91 17.16 -3.51 -11.45
C ARG A 91 16.86 -2.93 -10.08
N GLU A 92 17.76 -2.06 -9.58
CA GLU A 92 17.74 -1.58 -8.18
C GLU A 92 16.41 -0.94 -7.78
N ARG A 93 15.82 -0.11 -8.66
CA ARG A 93 14.52 0.52 -8.38
C ARG A 93 13.43 -0.52 -8.17
N ALA A 94 13.28 -1.48 -9.09
CA ALA A 94 12.31 -2.56 -8.96
C ALA A 94 12.56 -3.43 -7.73
N CYS A 95 13.85 -3.71 -7.41
CA CYS A 95 14.23 -4.42 -6.20
C CYS A 95 13.72 -3.70 -4.94
N ARG A 96 13.96 -2.38 -4.81
CA ARG A 96 13.49 -1.57 -3.68
C ARG A 96 11.97 -1.55 -3.60
N ASP A 97 11.29 -1.43 -4.72
CA ASP A 97 9.83 -1.38 -4.77
C ASP A 97 9.20 -2.70 -4.32
N GLU A 98 9.77 -3.82 -4.73
CA GLU A 98 9.31 -5.13 -4.29
C GLU A 98 9.54 -5.33 -2.78
N PHE A 99 10.69 -4.95 -2.22
CA PHE A 99 10.90 -4.99 -0.78
C PHE A 99 9.92 -4.08 -0.01
N ARG A 100 9.61 -2.89 -0.53
CA ARG A 100 8.58 -2.02 0.09
C ARG A 100 7.21 -2.68 0.09
N ARG A 101 6.85 -3.40 -0.99
CA ARG A 101 5.60 -4.16 -1.05
C ARG A 101 5.60 -5.31 -0.06
N ALA A 102 6.70 -6.04 0.05
CA ALA A 102 6.88 -7.08 1.05
C ALA A 102 6.67 -6.55 2.48
N LEU A 103 7.34 -5.46 2.84
CA LEU A 103 7.21 -4.83 4.16
C LEU A 103 5.84 -4.18 4.42
N ARG A 104 5.07 -3.84 3.38
CA ARG A 104 3.68 -3.42 3.53
C ARG A 104 2.74 -4.58 3.83
N ALA A 105 2.98 -5.74 3.21
CA ALA A 105 2.21 -6.95 3.45
C ALA A 105 2.51 -7.54 4.83
N ASP A 106 3.79 -7.56 5.20
CA ASP A 106 4.23 -7.97 6.54
C ASP A 106 5.34 -7.03 7.05
N SER A 107 4.99 -6.13 7.95
CA SER A 107 5.93 -5.19 8.56
C SER A 107 6.97 -5.87 9.48
N GLN A 108 6.73 -7.11 9.88
CA GLN A 108 7.63 -7.92 10.70
C GLN A 108 8.53 -8.84 9.86
N LEU A 109 8.40 -8.80 8.54
CA LEU A 109 9.22 -9.60 7.65
C LEU A 109 10.70 -9.45 7.98
N GLU A 110 11.38 -10.57 8.19
CA GLU A 110 12.83 -10.64 8.38
C GLU A 110 13.47 -11.44 7.24
N LEU A 111 14.69 -11.08 6.91
CA LEU A 111 15.53 -11.92 6.07
C LEU A 111 16.23 -12.96 6.95
N THR A 112 16.38 -14.16 6.42
CA THR A 112 17.25 -15.17 7.06
C THR A 112 18.69 -14.64 7.14
N PRO A 113 19.55 -15.16 8.04
CA PRO A 113 20.94 -14.70 8.13
C PRO A 113 21.70 -14.76 6.80
N ALA A 114 21.43 -15.79 5.98
CA ALA A 114 22.05 -15.94 4.65
C ALA A 114 21.53 -14.88 3.67
N GLU A 115 20.23 -14.59 3.67
CA GLU A 115 19.63 -13.53 2.83
C GLU A 115 20.10 -12.13 3.28
N ALA A 116 20.15 -11.87 4.58
CA ALA A 116 20.58 -10.58 5.13
C ALA A 116 22.07 -10.30 4.86
N GLY A 117 22.90 -11.34 4.87
CA GLY A 117 24.32 -11.24 4.56
C GLY A 117 24.65 -11.10 3.08
N HIS A 118 23.67 -11.18 2.18
CA HIS A 118 23.93 -11.08 0.76
C HIS A 118 24.35 -9.65 0.36
N PRO A 119 25.48 -9.47 -0.37
CA PRO A 119 26.07 -8.15 -0.60
C PRO A 119 25.22 -7.20 -1.42
N VAL A 120 24.30 -7.71 -2.25
CA VAL A 120 23.48 -6.87 -3.12
C VAL A 120 22.20 -6.41 -2.43
N TRP A 121 21.39 -7.34 -1.90
CA TRP A 121 20.06 -7.00 -1.38
C TRP A 121 20.00 -6.82 0.14
N GLY A 122 20.93 -7.40 0.91
CA GLY A 122 20.93 -7.24 2.36
C GLY A 122 20.97 -5.79 2.82
N PRO A 123 21.91 -4.95 2.33
CA PRO A 123 21.94 -3.52 2.65
C PRO A 123 20.68 -2.77 2.20
N ILE A 124 20.12 -3.14 1.04
CA ILE A 124 18.89 -2.52 0.52
C ILE A 124 17.71 -2.80 1.47
N PHE A 125 17.51 -4.08 1.83
CA PHE A 125 16.45 -4.46 2.77
C PHE A 125 16.61 -3.76 4.12
N ALA A 126 17.81 -3.79 4.70
CA ALA A 126 18.10 -3.15 5.98
C ALA A 126 17.79 -1.65 5.97
N SER A 127 18.11 -0.97 4.86
CA SER A 127 17.81 0.45 4.70
C SER A 127 16.30 0.76 4.65
N LEU A 128 15.49 -0.20 4.21
CA LEU A 128 14.04 -0.07 4.12
C LEU A 128 13.32 -0.49 5.40
N LYS A 129 13.79 -1.55 6.05
CA LYS A 129 13.14 -2.10 7.25
C LYS A 129 13.09 -1.14 8.43
N GLY A 130 14.09 -0.32 8.62
CA GLY A 130 14.12 0.72 9.67
C GLY A 130 13.51 2.05 9.25
N ALA A 131 13.00 2.16 8.04
CA ALA A 131 12.46 3.41 7.53
C ALA A 131 11.00 3.59 7.97
N SER A 132 10.69 4.73 8.60
CA SER A 132 9.28 5.09 8.86
C SER A 132 8.52 5.27 7.52
N PRO A 133 7.18 5.08 7.48
CA PRO A 133 6.38 5.32 6.29
C PRO A 133 6.64 6.69 5.66
N PHE A 134 6.89 7.71 6.49
CA PHE A 134 7.29 9.03 6.05
C PHE A 134 8.63 9.02 5.28
N LYS A 135 9.65 8.34 5.81
CA LYS A 135 10.97 8.23 5.16
C LYS A 135 10.89 7.47 3.83
N ILE A 136 10.07 6.43 3.77
CA ILE A 136 9.83 5.67 2.53
C ILE A 136 9.21 6.59 1.48
N ALA A 137 8.18 7.36 1.85
CA ALA A 137 7.54 8.32 0.96
C ALA A 137 8.51 9.40 0.47
N LEU A 138 9.40 9.89 1.34
CA LEU A 138 10.42 10.85 0.97
C LEU A 138 11.42 10.28 -0.06
N GLN A 139 11.90 9.06 0.14
CA GLN A 139 12.74 8.37 -0.83
C GLN A 139 12.05 8.16 -2.19
N GLN A 140 10.75 7.87 -2.19
CA GLN A 140 9.95 7.76 -3.41
C GLN A 140 9.87 9.11 -4.13
N TYR A 141 9.67 10.20 -3.38
CA TYR A 141 9.68 11.55 -3.93
C TYR A 141 11.02 11.89 -4.61
N GLU A 142 12.14 11.64 -3.94
CA GLU A 142 13.49 11.84 -4.46
C GLU A 142 13.78 10.99 -5.69
N ALA A 143 13.20 9.80 -5.78
CA ALA A 143 13.29 8.90 -6.93
C ALA A 143 12.38 9.32 -8.11
N GLY A 144 11.53 10.35 -7.93
CA GLY A 144 10.57 10.81 -8.94
C GLY A 144 9.28 9.96 -8.99
N ASP A 145 9.06 9.07 -8.01
CA ASP A 145 7.86 8.23 -7.91
C ASP A 145 6.72 8.98 -7.21
N TYR A 146 6.27 10.07 -7.80
CA TYR A 146 5.38 11.03 -7.16
C TYR A 146 4.02 10.44 -6.75
N ASP A 147 3.44 9.54 -7.53
CA ASP A 147 2.16 8.92 -7.21
C ASP A 147 2.25 7.99 -5.98
N GLU A 148 3.30 7.16 -5.91
CA GLU A 148 3.55 6.29 -4.75
C GLU A 148 3.99 7.10 -3.53
N SER A 149 4.79 8.14 -3.73
CA SER A 149 5.17 9.09 -2.69
C SER A 149 3.95 9.77 -2.06
N ALA A 150 3.00 10.25 -2.88
CA ALA A 150 1.78 10.88 -2.38
C ALA A 150 0.97 9.92 -1.51
N LYS A 151 0.74 8.68 -1.97
CA LYS A 151 0.07 7.62 -1.18
C LYS A 151 0.81 7.33 0.13
N GLY A 152 2.15 7.28 0.06
CA GLY A 152 3.02 7.06 1.21
C GLY A 152 2.89 8.17 2.26
N PHE A 153 2.95 9.45 1.85
CA PHE A 153 2.76 10.59 2.76
C PHE A 153 1.37 10.60 3.37
N GLU A 154 0.31 10.38 2.57
CA GLU A 154 -1.06 10.27 3.09
C GLU A 154 -1.20 9.13 4.09
N GLY A 155 -0.57 7.98 3.82
CA GLY A 155 -0.53 6.83 4.74
C GLY A 155 0.17 7.17 6.04
N ALA A 156 1.33 7.82 5.98
CA ALA A 156 2.10 8.25 7.14
C ALA A 156 1.32 9.28 7.99
N LEU A 157 0.65 10.24 7.34
CA LEU A 157 -0.21 11.22 8.01
C LEU A 157 -1.38 10.57 8.78
N ARG A 158 -2.01 9.53 8.19
CA ARG A 158 -3.08 8.77 8.89
C ARG A 158 -2.58 7.99 10.10
N GLN A 159 -1.34 7.52 10.09
CA GLN A 159 -0.71 6.81 11.21
C GLN A 159 -0.29 7.74 12.36
N GLY A 160 -0.21 9.04 12.08
CA GLY A 160 0.23 10.06 13.04
C GLY A 160 1.73 10.35 12.89
N LEU A 161 2.03 11.60 12.62
CA LEU A 161 3.40 12.13 12.52
C LEU A 161 3.61 13.22 13.55
N GLY A 162 4.84 13.39 14.02
CA GLY A 162 5.24 14.57 14.77
C GLY A 162 5.12 15.84 13.90
N ASP A 163 5.01 17.01 14.53
CA ASP A 163 4.71 18.28 13.85
C ASP A 163 5.66 18.56 12.67
N ARG A 164 6.96 18.34 12.86
CA ARG A 164 7.97 18.56 11.81
C ARG A 164 7.79 17.60 10.61
N GLU A 165 7.59 16.31 10.86
CA GLU A 165 7.36 15.34 9.78
C GLU A 165 6.02 15.57 9.11
N ARG A 166 4.99 15.97 9.87
CA ARG A 166 3.66 16.34 9.36
C ARG A 166 3.74 17.54 8.43
N ALA A 167 4.45 18.60 8.84
CA ALA A 167 4.70 19.77 8.00
C ALA A 167 5.43 19.40 6.72
N SER A 168 6.47 18.57 6.82
CA SER A 168 7.25 18.09 5.68
C SER A 168 6.40 17.21 4.73
N ALA A 169 5.57 16.31 5.25
CA ALA A 169 4.68 15.48 4.43
C ALA A 169 3.69 16.34 3.62
N HIS A 170 3.04 17.30 4.27
CA HIS A 170 2.15 18.24 3.60
C HIS A 170 2.88 19.13 2.60
N LYS A 171 4.12 19.57 2.89
CA LYS A 171 4.96 20.31 1.94
C LYS A 171 5.20 19.52 0.65
N HIS A 172 5.59 18.25 0.74
CA HIS A 172 5.84 17.42 -0.43
C HIS A 172 4.55 17.08 -1.19
N LEU A 173 3.44 16.83 -0.50
CA LEU A 173 2.13 16.71 -1.15
C LEU A 173 1.75 17.98 -1.91
N ALA A 174 2.02 19.18 -1.35
CA ALA A 174 1.82 20.41 -2.06
C ALA A 174 2.66 20.51 -3.35
N PHE A 175 3.93 20.14 -3.30
CA PHE A 175 4.79 20.10 -4.50
C PHE A 175 4.25 19.16 -5.57
N ILE A 176 3.84 17.96 -5.20
CA ILE A 176 3.25 16.97 -6.12
C ILE A 176 1.97 17.53 -6.74
N HIS A 177 1.09 18.12 -5.95
CA HIS A 177 -0.15 18.70 -6.46
C HIS A 177 0.11 19.91 -7.37
N CYS A 178 1.05 20.78 -7.02
CA CYS A 178 1.44 21.90 -7.86
C CYS A 178 2.01 21.44 -9.21
N ALA A 179 2.91 20.47 -9.20
CA ALA A 179 3.48 19.89 -10.42
C ALA A 179 2.42 19.24 -11.32
N ALA A 180 1.40 18.65 -10.73
CA ALA A 180 0.25 18.07 -11.42
C ALA A 180 -0.84 19.11 -11.79
N GLN A 181 -0.57 20.43 -11.66
CA GLN A 181 -1.49 21.52 -11.95
C GLN A 181 -2.80 21.51 -11.11
N ARG A 182 -2.79 20.81 -9.98
CA ARG A 182 -3.91 20.75 -9.02
C ARG A 182 -3.78 21.88 -8.00
N GLU A 183 -3.98 23.13 -8.46
CA GLU A 183 -3.66 24.34 -7.71
C GLU A 183 -4.39 24.44 -6.37
N ARG A 184 -5.67 24.04 -6.31
CA ARG A 184 -6.45 24.08 -5.08
C ARG A 184 -5.84 23.15 -4.02
N GLN A 185 -5.57 21.89 -4.38
CA GLN A 185 -4.95 20.93 -3.49
C GLN A 185 -3.54 21.37 -3.06
N CYS A 186 -2.75 21.91 -3.99
CA CYS A 186 -1.45 22.48 -3.68
C CYS A 186 -1.53 23.55 -2.57
N ARG A 187 -2.44 24.53 -2.70
CA ARG A 187 -2.64 25.56 -1.69
C ARG A 187 -3.12 25.00 -0.36
N ASP A 188 -4.04 24.03 -0.39
CA ASP A 188 -4.57 23.40 0.81
C ASP A 188 -3.49 22.63 1.57
N GLU A 189 -2.64 21.90 0.86
CA GLU A 189 -1.52 21.19 1.48
C GLU A 189 -0.47 22.17 2.07
N PHE A 190 -0.15 23.27 1.41
CA PHE A 190 0.71 24.30 2.02
C PHE A 190 0.10 24.92 3.28
N ARG A 191 -1.22 25.15 3.32
CA ARG A 191 -1.88 25.63 4.54
C ARG A 191 -1.74 24.63 5.69
N LYS A 192 -1.91 23.34 5.41
CA LYS A 192 -1.73 22.27 6.41
C LYS A 192 -0.27 22.18 6.88
N ALA A 193 0.69 22.29 5.96
CA ALA A 193 2.11 22.31 6.29
C ALA A 193 2.44 23.44 7.26
N LEU A 194 2.00 24.65 6.93
CA LEU A 194 2.18 25.83 7.76
C LEU A 194 1.34 25.80 9.06
N ALA A 195 0.23 25.06 9.12
CA ALA A 195 -0.51 24.84 10.35
C ALA A 195 0.23 23.87 11.30
N ALA A 196 0.95 22.88 10.74
CA ALA A 196 1.77 21.95 11.50
C ALA A 196 3.08 22.61 11.98
N ASP A 197 3.70 23.44 11.13
CA ASP A 197 4.90 24.21 11.47
C ASP A 197 4.76 25.66 10.96
N PRO A 198 4.36 26.60 11.83
CA PRO A 198 4.25 28.02 11.46
C PRO A 198 5.57 28.67 11.01
N ALA A 199 6.70 28.11 11.41
CA ALA A 199 8.04 28.60 11.04
C ALA A 199 8.58 27.95 9.76
N LEU A 200 7.80 27.09 9.10
CA LEU A 200 8.22 26.41 7.87
C LEU A 200 8.69 27.40 6.82
N GLU A 201 9.89 27.16 6.33
CA GLU A 201 10.47 27.82 5.15
C GLU A 201 10.77 26.79 4.08
N LEU A 202 10.77 27.24 2.83
CA LEU A 202 11.26 26.44 1.71
C LEU A 202 12.77 26.62 1.59
N GLU A 203 13.47 25.54 1.26
CA GLU A 203 14.87 25.62 0.89
C GLU A 203 15.08 26.55 -0.33
N PRO A 204 16.24 27.18 -0.51
CA PRO A 204 16.46 28.14 -1.60
C PRO A 204 16.07 27.60 -2.98
N ALA A 205 16.37 26.35 -3.28
CA ALA A 205 16.00 25.70 -4.53
C ALA A 205 14.47 25.48 -4.65
N GLU A 206 13.82 25.11 -3.57
CA GLU A 206 12.34 24.96 -3.49
C GLU A 206 11.64 26.31 -3.63
N ALA A 207 12.12 27.33 -2.93
CA ALA A 207 11.55 28.68 -2.94
C ALA A 207 11.69 29.36 -4.32
N GLY A 208 12.74 29.06 -5.05
CA GLY A 208 13.01 29.54 -6.41
C GLY A 208 12.22 28.81 -7.49
N HIS A 209 11.57 27.70 -7.19
CA HIS A 209 10.88 26.92 -8.20
C HIS A 209 9.67 27.67 -8.78
N PRO A 210 9.53 27.74 -10.14
CA PRO A 210 8.54 28.61 -10.78
C PRO A 210 7.09 28.22 -10.53
N VAL A 211 6.82 26.93 -10.23
CA VAL A 211 5.46 26.42 -10.08
C VAL A 211 4.94 26.61 -8.64
N TRP A 212 5.68 26.14 -7.64
CA TRP A 212 5.17 26.16 -6.26
C TRP A 212 5.73 27.30 -5.38
N GLY A 213 6.88 27.88 -5.71
CA GLY A 213 7.46 28.98 -4.94
C GLY A 213 6.51 30.17 -4.79
N PRO A 214 5.92 30.70 -5.88
CA PRO A 214 4.92 31.76 -5.79
C PRO A 214 3.68 31.37 -4.96
N VAL A 215 3.21 30.12 -5.11
CA VAL A 215 2.03 29.62 -4.37
C VAL A 215 2.31 29.58 -2.87
N PHE A 216 3.47 29.05 -2.46
CA PHE A 216 3.87 29.01 -1.05
C PHE A 216 3.92 30.43 -0.44
N ARG A 217 4.60 31.37 -1.13
CA ARG A 217 4.68 32.78 -0.68
C ARG A 217 3.29 33.42 -0.49
N ALA A 218 2.40 33.19 -1.45
CA ALA A 218 1.02 33.72 -1.37
C ALA A 218 0.24 33.12 -0.20
N VAL A 219 0.38 31.80 0.04
CA VAL A 219 -0.26 31.12 1.17
C VAL A 219 0.31 31.63 2.50
N LYS A 220 1.63 31.81 2.59
CA LYS A 220 2.30 32.28 3.80
C LYS A 220 1.95 33.73 4.13
N ALA A 221 1.82 34.60 3.13
CA ALA A 221 1.46 36.00 3.31
C ALA A 221 -0.04 36.23 3.66
N GLY A 222 -0.93 35.31 3.30
CA GLY A 222 -2.36 35.38 3.58
C GLY A 222 -2.78 34.79 4.92
N ARG A 223 -1.85 34.57 5.83
CA ARG A 223 -2.07 34.04 7.20
C ARG A 223 -2.39 35.12 8.19
#